data_c7cec734d8b9a9d24dd7c5a9d0cb6c8b
#
_entry.id   c7cec734d8b9a9d24dd7c5a9d0cb6c8b
#
_cell.length_a   1.000
_cell.length_b   1.000
_cell.length_c   1.000
_cell.angle_alpha   90.00
_cell.angle_beta   90.00
_cell.angle_gamma   90.00
#
_symmetry.space_group_name_H-M   'P 1'
#
loop_
_entity.id
_entity.type
_entity.pdbx_description
1 polymer ?
#
loop_
_entity_poly.entity_id
_entity_poly.type
_entity_poly.pdbx_seq_one_letter_code
_entity_poly.pdbx_strand_id
1 'polypeptide(L)'
;MRSRFCDYRVIPGIDKPEVCLPELARLGDELIAAGKVPFLVGCGDHYARLVSENKPQIEERWYTPYLDFELLDDITQKERFYEICEEIGVPYPKTVYLDCGDKTATVDDGGFMYPVIAKPSNSAAWHYAEFEGQQKVYLIHSREQLEALYKQLQE
;
A
#
# COMPACT_ATOMS: atom_id res chain seq x y z
N MET A 1 1.00 -2.60 -25.25
CA MET A 1 -0.22 -3.15 -25.89
C MET A 1 -1.32 -2.12 -25.72
N ARG A 2 -2.06 -1.74 -26.74
CA ARG A 2 -3.16 -0.77 -26.65
C ARG A 2 -4.48 -1.52 -26.59
N SER A 3 -5.34 -1.22 -25.60
CA SER A 3 -6.72 -1.72 -25.59
C SER A 3 -7.52 -1.03 -26.71
N ARG A 4 -8.31 -1.79 -27.46
CA ARG A 4 -9.27 -1.21 -28.42
C ARG A 4 -10.55 -0.67 -27.75
N PHE A 5 -10.69 -0.90 -26.44
CA PHE A 5 -11.86 -0.52 -25.66
C PHE A 5 -11.60 0.69 -24.73
N CYS A 6 -10.35 1.18 -24.69
CA CYS A 6 -9.98 2.28 -23.81
C CYS A 6 -9.17 3.30 -24.60
N ASP A 7 -9.57 4.54 -24.51
CA ASP A 7 -8.67 5.63 -24.82
C ASP A 7 -7.61 5.74 -23.72
N TYR A 8 -6.38 6.08 -24.10
CA TYR A 8 -5.33 6.26 -23.10
C TYR A 8 -4.52 7.51 -23.41
N ARG A 9 -4.05 8.15 -22.37
CA ARG A 9 -3.12 9.28 -22.42
C ARG A 9 -1.93 8.96 -21.53
N VAL A 10 -0.74 9.28 -22.00
CA VAL A 10 0.49 9.19 -21.17
C VAL A 10 0.85 10.60 -20.76
N ILE A 11 0.87 10.82 -19.45
CA ILE A 11 1.18 12.13 -18.87
C ILE A 11 2.43 11.93 -18.00
N PRO A 12 3.59 12.45 -18.40
CA PRO A 12 4.81 12.35 -17.59
C PRO A 12 4.61 12.98 -16.20
N GLY A 13 5.01 12.27 -15.16
CA GLY A 13 4.90 12.74 -13.78
C GLY A 13 3.48 12.71 -13.20
N ILE A 14 2.54 11.97 -13.80
CA ILE A 14 1.14 11.86 -13.32
C ILE A 14 1.05 11.26 -11.91
N ASP A 15 2.10 10.62 -11.43
CA ASP A 15 2.26 10.12 -10.06
C ASP A 15 2.44 11.24 -9.02
N LYS A 16 2.67 12.48 -9.47
CA LYS A 16 2.88 13.63 -8.60
C LYS A 16 1.60 14.47 -8.50
N PRO A 17 1.19 14.88 -7.28
CA PRO A 17 -0.03 15.65 -7.07
C PRO A 17 -0.10 16.94 -7.92
N GLU A 18 1.01 17.66 -8.05
CA GLU A 18 1.10 18.90 -8.80
C GLU A 18 0.88 18.75 -10.31
N VAL A 19 1.02 17.54 -10.85
CA VAL A 19 0.70 17.19 -12.24
C VAL A 19 -0.68 16.54 -12.31
N CYS A 20 -0.97 15.62 -11.40
CA CYS A 20 -2.19 14.81 -11.42
C CYS A 20 -3.45 15.67 -11.23
N LEU A 21 -3.48 16.52 -10.22
CA LEU A 21 -4.69 17.26 -9.84
C LEU A 21 -5.17 18.23 -10.94
N PRO A 22 -4.30 19.07 -11.56
CA PRO A 22 -4.72 19.90 -12.67
C PRO A 22 -5.21 19.10 -13.89
N GLU A 23 -4.58 17.97 -14.20
CA GLU A 23 -4.99 17.13 -15.33
C GLU A 23 -6.32 16.43 -15.05
N LEU A 24 -6.57 15.96 -13.84
CA LEU A 24 -7.85 15.42 -13.44
C LEU A 24 -8.96 16.49 -13.51
N ALA A 25 -8.69 17.70 -13.03
CA ALA A 25 -9.65 18.78 -13.12
C ALA A 25 -10.00 19.09 -14.58
N ARG A 26 -9.01 19.27 -15.45
CA ARG A 26 -9.21 19.53 -16.87
C ARG A 26 -10.01 18.41 -17.57
N LEU A 27 -9.64 17.16 -17.33
CA LEU A 27 -10.33 16.01 -17.92
C LEU A 27 -11.75 15.84 -17.38
N GLY A 28 -11.97 16.12 -16.10
CA GLY A 28 -13.30 16.12 -15.48
C GLY A 28 -14.21 17.16 -16.15
N ASP A 29 -13.72 18.39 -16.33
CA ASP A 29 -14.46 19.46 -16.99
C ASP A 29 -14.80 19.10 -18.47
N GLU A 30 -13.86 18.48 -19.20
CA GLU A 30 -14.10 18.00 -20.59
C GLU A 30 -15.21 16.93 -20.63
N LEU A 31 -15.21 15.98 -19.69
CA LEU A 31 -16.19 14.91 -19.63
C LEU A 31 -17.58 15.43 -19.25
N ILE A 32 -17.67 16.33 -18.28
CA ILE A 32 -18.91 16.95 -17.84
C ILE A 32 -19.50 17.79 -18.98
N ALA A 33 -18.69 18.59 -19.69
CA ALA A 33 -19.12 19.35 -20.85
C ALA A 33 -19.63 18.47 -21.98
N ALA A 34 -19.13 17.22 -22.07
CA ALA A 34 -19.63 16.20 -23.02
C ALA A 34 -20.89 15.46 -22.52
N GLY A 35 -21.49 15.88 -21.41
CA GLY A 35 -22.67 15.25 -20.81
C GLY A 35 -22.39 13.89 -20.13
N LYS A 36 -21.14 13.61 -19.78
CA LYS A 36 -20.73 12.36 -19.08
C LYS A 36 -20.66 12.59 -17.57
N VAL A 37 -20.79 11.51 -16.82
CA VAL A 37 -20.57 11.46 -15.38
C VAL A 37 -19.21 10.83 -15.15
N PRO A 38 -18.18 11.60 -14.75
CA PRO A 38 -16.84 11.05 -14.56
C PRO A 38 -16.77 10.18 -13.30
N PHE A 39 -16.15 9.01 -13.43
CA PHE A 39 -15.86 8.11 -12.32
C PHE A 39 -14.38 7.77 -12.30
N LEU A 40 -13.72 7.97 -11.16
CA LEU A 40 -12.28 7.83 -11.02
C LEU A 40 -11.91 6.59 -10.20
N VAL A 41 -11.04 5.76 -10.77
CA VAL A 41 -10.44 4.61 -10.07
C VAL A 41 -8.93 4.64 -10.28
N GLY A 42 -8.18 4.70 -9.21
CA GLY A 42 -6.71 4.58 -9.22
C GLY A 42 -6.28 3.11 -9.25
N CYS A 43 -5.33 2.78 -10.11
CA CYS A 43 -4.84 1.43 -10.27
C CYS A 43 -3.53 1.22 -9.46
N GLY A 44 -3.63 1.22 -8.13
CA GLY A 44 -2.52 0.96 -7.21
C GLY A 44 -2.60 1.80 -5.95
N ASP A 45 -1.91 1.35 -4.89
CA ASP A 45 -1.98 1.93 -3.55
C ASP A 45 -1.59 3.42 -3.52
N HIS A 46 -0.54 3.78 -4.29
CA HIS A 46 -0.09 5.16 -4.41
C HIS A 46 -1.21 6.09 -4.94
N TYR A 47 -1.91 5.66 -6.00
CA TYR A 47 -2.99 6.47 -6.58
C TYR A 47 -4.24 6.48 -5.70
N ALA A 48 -4.55 5.38 -5.02
CA ALA A 48 -5.63 5.34 -4.03
C ALA A 48 -5.37 6.37 -2.91
N ARG A 49 -4.13 6.41 -2.40
CA ARG A 49 -3.70 7.38 -1.41
C ARG A 49 -3.79 8.82 -1.94
N LEU A 50 -3.24 9.09 -3.13
CA LEU A 50 -3.27 10.41 -3.75
C LEU A 50 -4.70 10.93 -3.91
N VAL A 51 -5.62 10.08 -4.39
CA VAL A 51 -7.04 10.44 -4.54
C VAL A 51 -7.69 10.70 -3.20
N SER A 52 -7.44 9.87 -2.19
CA SER A 52 -8.01 10.00 -0.86
C SER A 52 -7.52 11.27 -0.14
N GLU A 53 -6.23 11.58 -0.22
CA GLU A 53 -5.64 12.82 0.32
C GLU A 53 -6.24 14.10 -0.29
N ASN A 54 -6.63 14.04 -1.56
CA ASN A 54 -7.14 15.18 -2.31
C ASN A 54 -8.63 15.03 -2.65
N LYS A 55 -9.34 14.17 -1.95
CA LYS A 55 -10.73 13.80 -2.21
C LYS A 55 -11.67 14.99 -2.35
N PRO A 56 -11.67 16.00 -1.46
CA PRO A 56 -12.58 17.13 -1.60
C PRO A 56 -12.43 17.88 -2.93
N GLN A 57 -11.19 18.09 -3.39
CA GLN A 57 -10.90 18.76 -4.66
C GLN A 57 -11.27 17.90 -5.86
N ILE A 58 -11.06 16.59 -5.77
CA ILE A 58 -11.35 15.65 -6.85
C ILE A 58 -12.86 15.45 -6.98
N GLU A 59 -13.60 15.38 -5.90
CA GLU A 59 -15.06 15.18 -5.87
C GLU A 59 -15.86 16.39 -6.41
N GLU A 60 -15.24 17.53 -6.62
CA GLU A 60 -15.88 18.62 -7.37
C GLU A 60 -16.28 18.19 -8.79
N ARG A 61 -15.61 17.20 -9.38
CA ARG A 61 -15.79 16.76 -10.77
C ARG A 61 -15.95 15.27 -10.95
N TRP A 62 -15.42 14.46 -10.01
CA TRP A 62 -15.31 13.01 -10.14
C TRP A 62 -16.05 12.30 -9.03
N TYR A 63 -16.78 11.25 -9.36
CA TYR A 63 -17.17 10.26 -8.37
C TYR A 63 -16.00 9.34 -8.11
N THR A 64 -15.71 9.07 -6.83
CA THR A 64 -14.62 8.18 -6.42
C THR A 64 -15.10 7.19 -5.35
N PRO A 65 -14.67 5.91 -5.39
CA PRO A 65 -15.06 4.92 -4.39
C PRO A 65 -14.16 4.95 -3.15
N TYR A 66 -13.25 5.92 -3.05
CA TYR A 66 -12.24 5.93 -2.00
C TYR A 66 -12.77 6.48 -0.69
N LEU A 67 -12.25 5.90 0.41
CA LEU A 67 -12.49 6.33 1.77
C LEU A 67 -11.84 7.70 2.03
N ASP A 68 -12.22 8.33 3.12
CA ASP A 68 -11.52 9.51 3.62
C ASP A 68 -10.09 9.13 4.02
N PHE A 69 -9.16 10.08 3.87
CA PHE A 69 -7.74 9.80 3.95
C PHE A 69 -7.32 9.18 5.29
N GLU A 70 -7.82 9.67 6.40
CA GLU A 70 -7.49 9.15 7.73
C GLU A 70 -7.80 7.65 7.84
N LEU A 71 -9.00 7.24 7.41
CA LEU A 71 -9.40 5.85 7.43
C LEU A 71 -8.61 5.01 6.42
N LEU A 72 -8.34 5.55 5.22
CA LEU A 72 -7.52 4.86 4.23
C LEU A 72 -6.10 4.64 4.76
N ASP A 73 -5.50 5.65 5.38
CA ASP A 73 -4.16 5.58 5.95
C ASP A 73 -4.09 4.51 7.05
N ASP A 74 -5.04 4.51 7.97
CA ASP A 74 -5.17 3.52 9.03
C ASP A 74 -5.22 2.08 8.48
N ILE A 75 -6.13 1.80 7.54
CA ILE A 75 -6.31 0.43 7.03
C ILE A 75 -5.21 -0.03 6.07
N THR A 76 -4.42 0.88 5.53
CA THR A 76 -3.26 0.53 4.67
C THR A 76 -1.99 0.24 5.46
N GLN A 77 -1.90 0.68 6.70
CA GLN A 77 -0.84 0.33 7.64
C GLN A 77 -1.15 -1.01 8.29
N LYS A 78 -0.32 -2.02 8.05
CA LYS A 78 -0.61 -3.40 8.48
C LYS A 78 -0.81 -3.54 9.99
N GLU A 79 -0.02 -2.81 10.77
CA GLU A 79 -0.11 -2.78 12.23
C GLU A 79 -1.46 -2.24 12.67
N ARG A 80 -1.78 -1.04 12.21
CA ARG A 80 -3.04 -0.38 12.54
C ARG A 80 -4.26 -1.14 12.02
N PHE A 81 -4.15 -1.76 10.83
CA PHE A 81 -5.21 -2.61 10.29
C PHE A 81 -5.53 -3.81 11.21
N TYR A 82 -4.52 -4.47 11.77
CA TYR A 82 -4.75 -5.60 12.69
C TYR A 82 -5.27 -5.16 14.05
N GLU A 83 -4.86 -4.00 14.56
CA GLU A 83 -5.46 -3.41 15.75
C GLU A 83 -6.96 -3.13 15.54
N ILE A 84 -7.34 -2.52 14.42
CA ILE A 84 -8.73 -2.29 14.05
C ILE A 84 -9.49 -3.63 13.95
N CYS A 85 -8.91 -4.66 13.33
CA CYS A 85 -9.52 -5.98 13.27
C CYS A 85 -9.81 -6.54 14.66
N GLU A 86 -8.88 -6.36 15.60
CA GLU A 86 -9.08 -6.80 16.99
C GLU A 86 -10.17 -5.99 17.69
N GLU A 87 -10.17 -4.68 17.54
CA GLU A 87 -11.19 -3.78 18.11
C GLU A 87 -12.62 -4.13 17.68
N ILE A 88 -12.79 -4.54 16.40
CA ILE A 88 -14.12 -4.87 15.84
C ILE A 88 -14.41 -6.37 15.78
N GLY A 89 -13.51 -7.22 16.28
CA GLY A 89 -13.69 -8.67 16.34
C GLY A 89 -13.61 -9.38 14.98
N VAL A 90 -12.89 -8.80 14.01
CA VAL A 90 -12.66 -9.43 12.69
C VAL A 90 -11.43 -10.34 12.76
N PRO A 91 -11.53 -11.61 12.39
CA PRO A 91 -10.40 -12.51 12.39
C PRO A 91 -9.29 -12.06 11.41
N TYR A 92 -8.05 -12.11 11.88
CA TYR A 92 -6.87 -11.83 11.07
C TYR A 92 -5.77 -12.87 11.34
N PRO A 93 -4.78 -13.04 10.43
CA PRO A 93 -3.68 -13.96 10.65
C PRO A 93 -2.86 -13.57 11.87
N LYS A 94 -2.55 -14.54 12.74
CA LYS A 94 -1.63 -14.31 13.87
C LYS A 94 -0.34 -13.69 13.34
N THR A 95 0.03 -12.54 13.86
CA THR A 95 1.15 -11.73 13.38
C THR A 95 2.03 -11.29 14.54
N VAL A 96 3.34 -11.31 14.34
CA VAL A 96 4.35 -10.76 15.24
C VAL A 96 5.18 -9.75 14.47
N TYR A 97 5.50 -8.65 15.09
CA TYR A 97 6.37 -7.62 14.54
C TYR A 97 7.78 -7.78 15.13
N LEU A 98 8.77 -7.83 14.26
CA LEU A 98 10.18 -7.91 14.61
C LEU A 98 10.86 -6.61 14.19
N ASP A 99 11.39 -5.86 15.16
CA ASP A 99 12.15 -4.65 14.89
C ASP A 99 13.59 -4.99 14.51
N CYS A 100 13.91 -4.88 13.23
CA CYS A 100 15.25 -5.12 12.71
C CYS A 100 16.22 -3.96 13.03
N GLY A 101 15.74 -2.82 13.53
CA GLY A 101 16.59 -1.71 13.98
C GLY A 101 17.21 -1.96 15.35
N ASP A 102 16.60 -2.77 16.18
CA ASP A 102 17.15 -3.18 17.47
C ASP A 102 18.11 -4.36 17.31
N LYS A 103 19.40 -4.08 17.23
CA LYS A 103 20.46 -5.09 17.08
C LYS A 103 20.66 -5.98 18.32
N THR A 104 20.01 -5.68 19.43
CA THR A 104 20.08 -6.45 20.66
C THR A 104 18.89 -7.37 20.87
N ALA A 105 17.81 -7.15 20.12
CA ALA A 105 16.59 -7.93 20.23
C ALA A 105 16.79 -9.36 19.68
N THR A 106 16.15 -10.29 20.36
CA THR A 106 16.07 -11.71 19.96
C THR A 106 14.72 -11.97 19.30
N VAL A 107 14.68 -12.97 18.43
CA VAL A 107 13.44 -13.37 17.77
C VAL A 107 12.46 -13.96 18.79
N ASP A 108 11.35 -13.26 19.00
CA ASP A 108 10.15 -13.84 19.57
C ASP A 108 9.19 -14.18 18.44
N ASP A 109 9.03 -15.45 18.12
CA ASP A 109 8.15 -15.90 17.06
C ASP A 109 6.69 -16.08 17.53
N GLY A 110 6.37 -15.70 18.76
CA GLY A 110 5.03 -15.84 19.32
C GLY A 110 4.52 -17.27 19.36
N GLY A 111 5.40 -18.29 19.28
CA GLY A 111 5.03 -19.71 19.25
C GLY A 111 4.25 -20.10 17.98
N PHE A 112 4.67 -19.63 16.84
CA PHE A 112 4.07 -20.02 15.54
C PHE A 112 4.30 -21.50 15.21
N MET A 113 3.33 -22.07 14.51
CA MET A 113 3.55 -23.31 13.76
C MET A 113 4.08 -22.97 12.37
N TYR A 114 5.23 -23.52 12.02
CA TYR A 114 5.82 -23.34 10.70
C TYR A 114 5.14 -24.24 9.64
N PRO A 115 5.09 -23.84 8.36
CA PRO A 115 5.74 -22.67 7.78
C PRO A 115 5.00 -21.35 8.04
N VAL A 116 5.75 -20.25 8.11
CA VAL A 116 5.21 -18.89 8.23
C VAL A 116 5.72 -18.00 7.10
N ILE A 117 5.07 -16.85 6.92
CA ILE A 117 5.48 -15.82 5.95
C ILE A 117 6.06 -14.63 6.70
N ALA A 118 7.30 -14.25 6.36
CA ALA A 118 7.88 -12.98 6.76
C ALA A 118 7.81 -11.98 5.61
N LYS A 119 7.43 -10.75 5.90
CA LYS A 119 7.35 -9.66 4.93
C LYS A 119 7.64 -8.32 5.60
N PRO A 120 8.16 -7.31 4.88
CA PRO A 120 8.37 -5.98 5.43
C PRO A 120 7.04 -5.35 5.82
N SER A 121 7.02 -4.63 6.94
CA SER A 121 5.87 -3.82 7.36
C SER A 121 5.65 -2.64 6.41
N ASN A 122 6.74 -1.98 5.99
CA ASN A 122 6.73 -0.87 5.05
C ASN A 122 7.28 -1.29 3.68
N SER A 123 6.38 -1.49 2.71
CA SER A 123 6.75 -1.91 1.36
C SER A 123 7.47 -0.81 0.57
N ALA A 124 7.21 0.46 0.86
CA ALA A 124 7.86 1.58 0.17
C ALA A 124 9.32 1.72 0.61
N ALA A 125 9.59 1.71 1.91
CA ALA A 125 10.95 1.72 2.43
C ALA A 125 11.75 0.49 1.97
N TRP A 126 11.10 -0.67 1.94
CA TRP A 126 11.72 -1.91 1.48
C TRP A 126 12.15 -1.89 0.01
N HIS A 127 11.45 -1.16 -0.84
CA HIS A 127 11.80 -1.03 -2.25
C HIS A 127 13.16 -0.35 -2.48
N TYR A 128 13.57 0.50 -1.55
CA TYR A 128 14.85 1.22 -1.60
C TYR A 128 15.98 0.52 -0.84
N ALA A 129 15.68 -0.54 -0.09
CA ALA A 129 16.71 -1.38 0.51
C ALA A 129 17.29 -2.30 -0.56
N GLU A 130 18.63 -2.37 -0.64
CA GLU A 130 19.33 -3.26 -1.57
C GLU A 130 20.31 -4.13 -0.78
N PHE A 131 20.03 -5.44 -0.72
CA PHE A 131 20.90 -6.43 -0.12
C PHE A 131 20.74 -7.80 -0.81
N GLU A 132 21.74 -8.65 -0.68
CA GLU A 132 21.73 -9.98 -1.30
C GLU A 132 20.60 -10.83 -0.70
N GLY A 133 19.83 -11.48 -1.58
CA GLY A 133 18.69 -12.31 -1.15
C GLY A 133 17.42 -11.55 -0.80
N GLN A 134 17.35 -10.24 -1.09
CA GLN A 134 16.15 -9.45 -0.86
C GLN A 134 14.95 -10.03 -1.59
N GLN A 135 13.87 -10.29 -0.84
CA GLN A 135 12.58 -10.73 -1.37
C GLN A 135 11.44 -9.90 -0.78
N LYS A 136 10.37 -9.76 -1.52
CA LYS A 136 9.14 -9.11 -1.02
C LYS A 136 8.42 -9.97 0.04
N VAL A 137 8.59 -11.28 -0.05
CA VAL A 137 7.97 -12.28 0.83
C VAL A 137 8.93 -13.43 1.03
N TYR A 138 9.17 -13.80 2.27
CA TYR A 138 9.99 -14.95 2.63
C TYR A 138 9.10 -16.06 3.18
N LEU A 139 9.23 -17.27 2.65
CA LEU A 139 8.60 -18.46 3.21
C LEU A 139 9.58 -19.11 4.20
N ILE A 140 9.22 -19.16 5.45
CA ILE A 140 10.05 -19.59 6.56
C ILE A 140 9.54 -20.94 7.09
N HIS A 141 10.36 -21.96 7.04
CA HIS A 141 9.98 -23.32 7.42
C HIS A 141 10.37 -23.72 8.83
N SER A 142 11.24 -22.95 9.50
CA SER A 142 11.66 -23.22 10.86
C SER A 142 12.08 -21.94 11.59
N ARG A 143 12.20 -22.05 12.91
CA ARG A 143 12.68 -20.96 13.77
C ARG A 143 14.11 -20.56 13.42
N GLU A 144 14.97 -21.52 13.14
CA GLU A 144 16.37 -21.26 12.76
C GLU A 144 16.47 -20.43 11.47
N GLN A 145 15.57 -20.68 10.50
CA GLN A 145 15.49 -19.86 9.28
C GLN A 145 15.01 -18.44 9.58
N LEU A 146 14.06 -18.28 10.50
CA LEU A 146 13.59 -16.96 10.92
C LEU A 146 14.71 -16.18 11.62
N GLU A 147 15.43 -16.80 12.54
CA GLU A 147 16.55 -16.20 13.25
C GLU A 147 17.69 -15.80 12.31
N ALA A 148 17.99 -16.64 11.30
CA ALA A 148 18.98 -16.33 10.28
C ALA A 148 18.59 -15.14 9.42
N LEU A 149 17.33 -15.08 8.96
CA LEU A 149 16.80 -13.94 8.22
C LEU A 149 16.81 -12.66 9.07
N TYR A 150 16.35 -12.76 10.31
CA TYR A 150 16.30 -11.61 11.21
C TYR A 150 17.69 -11.01 11.46
N LYS A 151 18.69 -11.88 11.69
CA LYS A 151 20.08 -11.46 11.85
C LYS A 151 20.62 -10.77 10.57
N GLN A 152 20.31 -11.30 9.40
CA GLN A 152 20.70 -10.68 8.14
C GLN A 152 20.07 -9.28 7.96
N LEU A 153 18.85 -9.10 8.41
CA LEU A 153 18.13 -7.81 8.31
C LEU A 153 18.58 -6.76 9.34
N GLN A 154 19.32 -7.18 10.36
CA GLN A 154 19.92 -6.29 11.37
C GLN A 154 21.31 -5.76 10.96
N GLU A 155 21.95 -6.31 9.95
CA GLU A 155 23.26 -5.90 9.43
C GLU A 155 23.16 -4.62 8.58
#